data_44857a19fc8b351a48913310430d1a4b
#
_entry.id   44857a19fc8b351a48913310430d1a4b
#
_cell.length_a   1.000
_cell.length_b   1.000
_cell.length_c   1.000
_cell.angle_alpha   90.00
_cell.angle_beta   90.00
_cell.angle_gamma   90.00
#
_symmetry.space_group_name_H-M   'P 1'
#
loop_
_entity.id
_entity.type
_entity.pdbx_description
1 polymer ?
#
loop_
_entity_poly.entity_id
_entity_poly.type
_entity_poly.pdbx_seq_one_letter_code
_entity_poly.pdbx_strand_id
1 'polypeptide(L)'
;MRYWISAFVVALVVAGFWLSTGTGQQLIQYQTQSPARGDVESVVNTAGTTKAVVTVEVGTEVSGLITELYVDFNDDVTQGQAIAKLDDRTYVAKLRQAEADVVMAQASLAQQKATLTKSNTELARTERAYTRQQQLMQQKLTNQSELDDARAAFETAQAQIILAQAQIQSAEAQLLQRNAQLEQAQLDLDRTTIRSPVNGTVIDRQVDTGQTVAASLSAPTLFTIAQDLSRMQIEADVDEADIGKVQHGQLVRFQVDAYPDRRFSGEVAQVRKAATNTNNVVTYKVIINAPNQQQLLLPGMTANMNIVRGSKQDVLRVPNAALRFKPVGITAETQPQPDMAANLIKQLNLNADTATKVKQLYAEFGKAMQQSRSQNAGNPMTDARQLMTQQRQKLQNALQLVLTEQQYQQYLQLNEQRRNRAPEAEAGTRAQVWRLNAAGQPEAVNIRIGLANDEYSELLGGDISESDKIIVRAVRVD
;
A
#
# COMPACT_ATOMS: atom_id res chain seq x y z
N MET A 1 -58.37 -36.58 69.34
CA MET A 1 -57.74 -37.17 68.14
C MET A 1 -57.49 -36.17 66.97
N ARG A 2 -58.21 -35.07 66.83
CA ARG A 2 -58.07 -34.14 65.71
C ARG A 2 -56.83 -33.24 65.75
N TYR A 3 -56.26 -32.96 66.90
CA TYR A 3 -55.06 -32.05 67.00
C TYR A 3 -53.72 -32.77 66.79
N TRP A 4 -53.67 -34.07 66.89
CA TRP A 4 -52.46 -34.85 66.67
C TRP A 4 -52.18 -35.10 65.15
N ILE A 5 -53.25 -35.13 64.38
CA ILE A 5 -53.11 -35.28 62.90
C ILE A 5 -52.59 -33.97 62.25
N SER A 6 -53.05 -32.80 62.72
CA SER A 6 -52.55 -31.51 62.27
C SER A 6 -51.05 -31.25 62.64
N ALA A 7 -50.61 -31.70 63.79
CA ALA A 7 -49.20 -31.57 64.17
C ALA A 7 -48.29 -32.49 63.31
N PHE A 8 -48.78 -33.68 62.93
CA PHE A 8 -48.03 -34.61 62.07
C PHE A 8 -47.92 -34.12 60.64
N VAL A 9 -48.95 -33.46 60.07
CA VAL A 9 -48.98 -32.87 58.76
C VAL A 9 -48.05 -31.68 58.71
N VAL A 10 -48.01 -30.82 59.72
CA VAL A 10 -47.06 -29.67 59.79
C VAL A 10 -45.62 -30.18 59.93
N ALA A 11 -45.37 -31.21 60.67
CA ALA A 11 -44.01 -31.80 60.77
C ALA A 11 -43.53 -32.41 59.44
N LEU A 12 -44.44 -33.06 58.69
CA LEU A 12 -44.11 -33.58 57.33
C LEU A 12 -43.89 -32.50 56.34
N VAL A 13 -44.64 -31.37 56.37
CA VAL A 13 -44.43 -30.23 55.50
C VAL A 13 -43.12 -29.50 55.79
N VAL A 14 -42.78 -29.36 57.08
CA VAL A 14 -41.48 -28.78 57.55
C VAL A 14 -40.32 -29.70 57.20
N ALA A 15 -40.45 -31.01 57.37
CA ALA A 15 -39.43 -31.98 56.95
C ALA A 15 -39.27 -32.00 55.39
N GLY A 16 -40.38 -31.95 54.65
CA GLY A 16 -40.36 -31.84 53.18
C GLY A 16 -39.69 -30.54 52.69
N PHE A 17 -39.97 -29.42 53.33
CA PHE A 17 -39.35 -28.15 53.04
C PHE A 17 -37.83 -28.14 53.37
N TRP A 18 -37.42 -28.81 54.44
CA TRP A 18 -36.00 -28.96 54.82
C TRP A 18 -35.23 -29.90 53.88
N LEU A 19 -35.89 -30.93 53.34
CA LEU A 19 -35.32 -31.83 52.33
C LEU A 19 -35.25 -31.18 50.93
N SER A 20 -36.13 -30.20 50.61
CA SER A 20 -36.14 -29.50 49.34
C SER A 20 -35.16 -28.32 49.25
N THR A 21 -34.59 -27.87 50.41
CA THR A 21 -33.56 -26.85 50.47
C THR A 21 -32.13 -27.43 50.45
N GLY A 22 -31.99 -28.69 50.04
CA GLY A 22 -30.69 -29.24 49.68
C GLY A 22 -30.08 -28.42 48.56
N THR A 23 -29.27 -27.43 48.88
CA THR A 23 -28.44 -26.72 47.94
C THR A 23 -27.56 -27.75 47.23
N GLY A 24 -28.03 -28.18 46.05
CA GLY A 24 -27.22 -28.93 45.11
C GLY A 24 -25.98 -28.07 44.79
N GLN A 25 -24.89 -28.34 45.45
CA GLN A 25 -23.60 -27.84 44.98
C GLN A 25 -23.42 -28.38 43.58
N GLN A 26 -23.70 -27.56 42.57
CA GLN A 26 -23.40 -27.89 41.19
C GLN A 26 -21.90 -28.15 41.12
N LEU A 27 -21.52 -29.39 40.92
CA LEU A 27 -20.13 -29.78 40.71
C LEU A 27 -19.65 -29.18 39.39
N ILE A 28 -18.91 -28.08 39.47
CA ILE A 28 -18.25 -27.47 38.31
C ILE A 28 -16.93 -28.24 38.12
N GLN A 29 -16.81 -28.95 37.00
CA GLN A 29 -15.57 -29.59 36.59
C GLN A 29 -14.80 -28.65 35.69
N TYR A 30 -13.57 -28.34 36.06
CA TYR A 30 -12.67 -27.51 35.30
C TYR A 30 -11.85 -28.35 34.33
N GLN A 31 -11.92 -28.06 33.04
CA GLN A 31 -10.98 -28.59 32.05
C GLN A 31 -9.72 -27.73 32.10
N THR A 32 -8.58 -28.38 32.30
CA THR A 32 -7.29 -27.72 32.39
C THR A 32 -6.35 -28.15 31.28
N GLN A 33 -5.47 -27.25 30.88
CA GLN A 33 -4.37 -27.52 30.00
C GLN A 33 -3.09 -26.93 30.57
N SER A 34 -1.99 -27.67 30.54
CA SER A 34 -0.71 -27.16 31.01
C SER A 34 -0.04 -26.31 29.91
N PRO A 35 0.70 -25.25 30.29
CA PRO A 35 1.58 -24.57 29.38
C PRO A 35 2.58 -25.54 28.75
N ALA A 36 2.90 -25.40 27.52
CA ALA A 36 3.85 -26.25 26.81
C ALA A 36 4.82 -25.40 26.02
N ARG A 37 6.05 -25.87 25.85
CA ARG A 37 6.97 -25.23 24.92
C ARG A 37 6.59 -25.57 23.49
N GLY A 38 6.79 -24.61 22.62
CA GLY A 38 6.57 -24.79 21.19
C GLY A 38 6.63 -23.46 20.44
N ASP A 39 6.50 -23.56 19.14
CA ASP A 39 6.60 -22.41 18.27
C ASP A 39 5.30 -21.60 18.31
N VAL A 40 5.44 -20.28 18.31
CA VAL A 40 4.34 -19.33 18.17
C VAL A 40 4.67 -18.42 16.97
N GLU A 41 3.84 -18.50 15.95
CA GLU A 41 3.96 -17.67 14.76
C GLU A 41 2.70 -16.84 14.60
N SER A 42 2.84 -15.52 14.57
CA SER A 42 1.74 -14.60 14.29
C SER A 42 1.72 -14.29 12.80
N VAL A 43 0.60 -14.52 12.18
CA VAL A 43 0.41 -14.32 10.73
C VAL A 43 -0.77 -13.39 10.48
N VAL A 44 -0.72 -12.72 9.34
CA VAL A 44 -1.85 -12.03 8.75
C VAL A 44 -2.32 -12.88 7.56
N ASN A 45 -3.54 -13.38 7.65
CA ASN A 45 -4.15 -14.20 6.60
C ASN A 45 -4.81 -13.27 5.57
N THR A 46 -4.49 -13.47 4.29
CA THR A 46 -5.10 -12.70 3.20
C THR A 46 -5.09 -13.52 1.93
N ALA A 47 -5.88 -13.08 0.95
CA ALA A 47 -5.89 -13.61 -0.39
C ALA A 47 -5.46 -12.57 -1.41
N GLY A 48 -5.00 -13.00 -2.56
CA GLY A 48 -4.59 -12.12 -3.63
C GLY A 48 -4.52 -12.83 -4.98
N THR A 49 -4.17 -12.08 -6.01
CA THR A 49 -4.02 -12.60 -7.37
C THR A 49 -2.57 -12.50 -7.83
N THR A 50 -2.12 -13.54 -8.52
CA THR A 50 -0.79 -13.54 -9.15
C THR A 50 -0.79 -12.70 -10.42
N LYS A 51 0.26 -11.91 -10.62
CA LYS A 51 0.50 -11.12 -11.82
C LYS A 51 1.98 -11.24 -12.25
N ALA A 52 2.24 -11.08 -13.53
CA ALA A 52 3.61 -10.86 -13.96
C ALA A 52 4.10 -9.49 -13.44
N VAL A 53 5.41 -9.38 -13.18
CA VAL A 53 6.01 -8.12 -12.67
C VAL A 53 5.79 -6.96 -13.63
N VAL A 54 5.94 -7.23 -14.93
CA VAL A 54 5.69 -6.26 -16.00
C VAL A 54 4.77 -6.90 -17.02
N THR A 55 3.60 -6.29 -17.20
CA THR A 55 2.64 -6.66 -18.22
C THR A 55 2.42 -5.44 -19.11
N VAL A 56 2.50 -5.62 -20.42
CA VAL A 56 2.30 -4.55 -21.41
C VAL A 56 1.08 -4.90 -22.25
N GLU A 57 0.13 -4.00 -22.27
CA GLU A 57 -1.03 -4.07 -23.14
C GLU A 57 -0.69 -3.42 -24.48
N VAL A 58 -0.81 -4.17 -25.58
CA VAL A 58 -0.55 -3.70 -26.93
C VAL A 58 -1.87 -3.47 -27.62
N GLY A 59 -2.11 -2.23 -28.00
CA GLY A 59 -3.27 -1.79 -28.76
C GLY A 59 -2.92 -1.39 -30.19
N THR A 60 -3.85 -0.75 -30.89
CA THR A 60 -3.64 -0.13 -32.20
C THR A 60 -3.85 1.38 -32.12
N GLU A 61 -3.03 2.12 -32.85
CA GLU A 61 -3.16 3.59 -33.00
C GLU A 61 -4.00 3.98 -34.24
N VAL A 62 -4.21 3.02 -35.14
CA VAL A 62 -4.97 3.24 -36.39
C VAL A 62 -6.10 2.22 -36.51
N SER A 63 -7.20 2.65 -37.11
CA SER A 63 -8.38 1.79 -37.32
C SER A 63 -8.23 0.97 -38.59
N GLY A 64 -8.65 -0.28 -38.55
CA GLY A 64 -8.62 -1.15 -39.73
C GLY A 64 -9.16 -2.54 -39.45
N LEU A 65 -9.20 -3.37 -40.51
CA LEU A 65 -9.53 -4.78 -40.44
C LEU A 65 -8.23 -5.56 -40.16
N ILE A 66 -8.24 -6.48 -39.21
CA ILE A 66 -7.10 -7.39 -38.98
C ILE A 66 -7.07 -8.41 -40.12
N THR A 67 -5.99 -8.37 -40.92
CA THR A 67 -5.79 -9.29 -42.02
C THR A 67 -5.02 -10.51 -41.66
N GLU A 68 -4.00 -10.34 -40.80
CA GLU A 68 -3.10 -11.39 -40.42
C GLU A 68 -2.75 -11.29 -38.93
N LEU A 69 -2.65 -12.45 -38.28
CA LEU A 69 -2.10 -12.62 -36.94
C LEU A 69 -0.86 -13.48 -37.06
N TYR A 70 0.26 -13.02 -36.49
CA TYR A 70 1.56 -13.69 -36.60
C TYR A 70 1.91 -14.46 -35.31
N VAL A 71 1.16 -14.24 -34.22
CA VAL A 71 1.37 -14.87 -32.92
C VAL A 71 0.04 -15.31 -32.30
N ASP A 72 0.11 -16.32 -31.47
CA ASP A 72 -1.02 -16.86 -30.72
C ASP A 72 -0.72 -16.86 -29.20
N PHE A 73 -1.65 -17.39 -28.40
CA PHE A 73 -1.48 -17.54 -26.95
C PHE A 73 -0.22 -18.34 -26.63
N ASN A 74 0.52 -17.91 -25.63
CA ASN A 74 1.76 -18.50 -25.11
C ASN A 74 2.96 -18.46 -26.07
N ASP A 75 2.87 -17.74 -27.19
CA ASP A 75 4.01 -17.52 -28.05
C ASP A 75 5.00 -16.52 -27.46
N ASP A 76 6.29 -16.80 -27.61
CA ASP A 76 7.34 -15.87 -27.22
C ASP A 76 7.59 -14.87 -28.32
N VAL A 77 7.66 -13.59 -27.94
CA VAL A 77 7.87 -12.48 -28.86
C VAL A 77 9.09 -11.66 -28.46
N THR A 78 9.76 -11.11 -29.48
CA THR A 78 10.87 -10.18 -29.28
C THR A 78 10.45 -8.75 -29.56
N GLN A 79 11.13 -7.80 -28.93
CA GLN A 79 10.88 -6.37 -29.17
C GLN A 79 11.01 -6.02 -30.65
N GLY A 80 10.00 -5.32 -31.21
CA GLY A 80 9.92 -4.95 -32.62
C GLY A 80 9.36 -6.04 -33.54
N GLN A 81 9.14 -7.26 -33.07
CA GLN A 81 8.52 -8.32 -33.85
C GLN A 81 7.08 -7.97 -34.22
N ALA A 82 6.71 -8.15 -35.48
CA ALA A 82 5.34 -8.01 -35.92
C ALA A 82 4.47 -9.10 -35.29
N ILE A 83 3.34 -8.70 -34.66
CA ILE A 83 2.40 -9.60 -33.99
C ILE A 83 1.04 -9.65 -34.69
N ALA A 84 0.66 -8.56 -35.36
CA ALA A 84 -0.56 -8.52 -36.19
C ALA A 84 -0.40 -7.50 -37.32
N LYS A 85 -1.21 -7.64 -38.36
CA LYS A 85 -1.27 -6.72 -39.48
C LYS A 85 -2.72 -6.28 -39.78
N LEU A 86 -2.91 -4.99 -39.93
CA LEU A 86 -4.15 -4.40 -40.39
C LEU A 86 -4.17 -4.30 -41.93
N ASP A 87 -5.34 -4.16 -42.53
CA ASP A 87 -5.49 -3.82 -43.96
C ASP A 87 -4.83 -2.48 -44.27
N ASP A 88 -3.74 -2.53 -44.99
CA ASP A 88 -2.88 -1.39 -45.32
C ASP A 88 -3.23 -0.69 -46.64
N ARG A 89 -4.17 -1.24 -47.42
CA ARG A 89 -4.48 -0.75 -48.79
C ARG A 89 -4.81 0.73 -48.83
N THR A 90 -5.58 1.21 -47.87
CA THR A 90 -5.94 2.65 -47.80
C THR A 90 -4.77 3.51 -47.39
N TYR A 91 -3.89 3.03 -46.54
CA TYR A 91 -2.68 3.73 -46.08
C TYR A 91 -1.62 3.78 -47.18
N VAL A 92 -1.43 2.67 -47.89
CA VAL A 92 -0.58 2.62 -49.09
C VAL A 92 -1.06 3.61 -50.19
N ALA A 93 -2.37 3.73 -50.39
CA ALA A 93 -2.93 4.70 -51.33
C ALA A 93 -2.64 6.15 -50.87
N LYS A 94 -2.80 6.46 -49.58
CA LYS A 94 -2.45 7.78 -49.04
C LYS A 94 -0.97 8.09 -49.12
N LEU A 95 -0.10 7.10 -48.87
CA LEU A 95 1.34 7.26 -49.04
C LEU A 95 1.70 7.63 -50.45
N ARG A 96 1.20 6.88 -51.47
CA ARG A 96 1.43 7.17 -52.87
C ARG A 96 0.94 8.56 -53.28
N GLN A 97 -0.20 8.99 -52.73
CA GLN A 97 -0.71 10.35 -52.98
C GLN A 97 0.25 11.40 -52.41
N ALA A 98 0.73 11.23 -51.19
CA ALA A 98 1.68 12.17 -50.59
C ALA A 98 3.03 12.19 -51.32
N GLU A 99 3.52 11.04 -51.82
CA GLU A 99 4.71 10.96 -52.68
C GLU A 99 4.53 11.78 -53.96
N ALA A 100 3.40 11.65 -54.63
CA ALA A 100 3.09 12.41 -55.83
C ALA A 100 3.04 13.92 -55.54
N ASP A 101 2.46 14.33 -54.41
CA ASP A 101 2.38 15.73 -53.97
C ASP A 101 3.78 16.33 -53.73
N VAL A 102 4.71 15.56 -53.16
CA VAL A 102 6.12 15.98 -53.00
C VAL A 102 6.79 16.17 -54.36
N VAL A 103 6.60 15.25 -55.31
CA VAL A 103 7.15 15.36 -56.67
C VAL A 103 6.63 16.63 -57.36
N MET A 104 5.34 16.92 -57.22
CA MET A 104 4.76 18.17 -57.79
C MET A 104 5.36 19.42 -57.12
N ALA A 105 5.56 19.43 -55.82
CA ALA A 105 6.17 20.57 -55.13
C ALA A 105 7.65 20.75 -55.53
N GLN A 106 8.40 19.66 -55.72
CA GLN A 106 9.77 19.70 -56.24
C GLN A 106 9.83 20.29 -57.65
N ALA A 107 8.91 19.89 -58.54
CA ALA A 107 8.83 20.43 -59.87
C ALA A 107 8.51 21.94 -59.87
N SER A 108 7.59 22.38 -58.98
CA SER A 108 7.28 23.80 -58.79
C SER A 108 8.50 24.59 -58.33
N LEU A 109 9.25 24.08 -57.35
CA LEU A 109 10.50 24.69 -56.87
C LEU A 109 11.54 24.81 -58.01
N ALA A 110 11.70 23.76 -58.83
CA ALA A 110 12.59 23.78 -60.00
C ALA A 110 12.19 24.86 -61.01
N GLN A 111 10.88 25.02 -61.25
CA GLN A 111 10.35 26.09 -62.09
C GLN A 111 10.69 27.49 -61.56
N GLN A 112 10.53 27.74 -60.24
CA GLN A 112 10.88 29.03 -59.66
C GLN A 112 12.40 29.29 -59.72
N LYS A 113 13.23 28.29 -59.51
CA LYS A 113 14.69 28.39 -59.71
C LYS A 113 15.08 28.72 -61.13
N ALA A 114 14.41 28.13 -62.14
CA ALA A 114 14.60 28.48 -63.56
C ALA A 114 14.16 29.94 -63.84
N THR A 115 13.07 30.42 -63.21
CA THR A 115 12.61 31.81 -63.31
C THR A 115 13.65 32.77 -62.71
N LEU A 116 14.25 32.46 -61.58
CA LEU A 116 15.34 33.25 -60.99
C LEU A 116 16.55 33.31 -61.96
N THR A 117 16.92 32.18 -62.55
CA THR A 117 18.02 32.15 -63.55
C THR A 117 17.73 33.07 -64.72
N LYS A 118 16.48 33.10 -65.27
CA LYS A 118 16.03 34.01 -66.30
C LYS A 118 16.15 35.48 -65.86
N SER A 119 15.67 35.79 -64.58
CA SER A 119 15.72 37.15 -64.05
C SER A 119 17.19 37.63 -63.86
N ASN A 120 18.07 36.73 -63.38
CA ASN A 120 19.51 37.02 -63.25
C ASN A 120 20.13 37.36 -64.63
N THR A 121 19.75 36.66 -65.69
CA THR A 121 20.23 36.93 -67.08
C THR A 121 19.75 38.28 -67.54
N GLU A 122 18.50 38.67 -67.27
CA GLU A 122 17.95 39.97 -67.61
C GLU A 122 18.62 41.11 -66.80
N LEU A 123 18.85 40.90 -65.47
CA LEU A 123 19.60 41.88 -64.72
C LEU A 123 21.00 42.13 -65.29
N ALA A 124 21.74 41.07 -65.60
CA ALA A 124 23.08 41.21 -66.21
C ALA A 124 23.05 41.93 -67.60
N ARG A 125 21.93 41.79 -68.35
CA ARG A 125 21.72 42.50 -69.61
C ARG A 125 21.47 43.99 -69.35
N THR A 126 20.57 44.36 -68.49
CA THR A 126 20.20 45.74 -68.14
C THR A 126 21.32 46.48 -67.44
N GLU A 127 22.07 45.83 -66.57
CA GLU A 127 23.27 46.36 -65.88
C GLU A 127 24.34 46.79 -66.91
N ARG A 128 24.62 45.91 -67.87
CA ARG A 128 25.57 46.26 -68.98
C ARG A 128 25.08 47.40 -69.79
N ALA A 129 23.75 47.53 -70.08
CA ALA A 129 23.17 48.62 -70.78
C ALA A 129 23.28 49.93 -70.00
N TYR A 130 22.94 49.91 -68.72
CA TYR A 130 23.05 51.10 -67.86
C TYR A 130 24.52 51.55 -67.67
N THR A 131 25.47 50.66 -67.46
CA THR A 131 26.91 50.98 -67.40
C THR A 131 27.42 51.61 -68.65
N ARG A 132 27.00 51.10 -69.84
CA ARG A 132 27.33 51.66 -71.12
C ARG A 132 26.77 53.08 -71.27
N GLN A 133 25.50 53.30 -70.93
CA GLN A 133 24.83 54.60 -71.06
C GLN A 133 25.46 55.62 -70.09
N GLN A 134 25.90 55.21 -68.93
CA GLN A 134 26.64 56.03 -67.96
C GLN A 134 28.00 56.48 -68.52
N GLN A 135 28.73 55.60 -69.23
CA GLN A 135 30.00 55.91 -69.84
C GLN A 135 29.81 56.90 -71.06
N LEU A 136 28.76 56.72 -71.89
CA LEU A 136 28.43 57.62 -72.93
C LEU A 136 28.01 59.01 -72.44
N MET A 137 27.30 59.07 -71.30
CA MET A 137 26.95 60.35 -70.66
C MET A 137 28.17 61.14 -70.20
N GLN A 138 29.16 60.42 -69.58
CA GLN A 138 30.44 61.06 -69.20
C GLN A 138 31.17 61.65 -70.40
N GLN A 139 31.05 61.02 -71.58
CA GLN A 139 31.63 61.51 -72.83
C GLN A 139 30.75 62.52 -73.54
N LYS A 140 29.57 62.91 -73.00
CA LYS A 140 28.56 63.83 -73.60
C LYS A 140 28.02 63.33 -74.92
N LEU A 141 27.94 62.02 -75.16
CA LEU A 141 27.49 61.38 -76.40
C LEU A 141 26.05 60.84 -76.27
N THR A 142 25.31 61.10 -75.20
CA THR A 142 23.92 60.73 -74.95
C THR A 142 23.20 61.86 -74.21
N ASN A 143 21.87 61.72 -74.00
CA ASN A 143 21.03 62.66 -73.26
C ASN A 143 20.64 62.06 -71.87
N GLN A 144 20.13 62.90 -70.90
CA GLN A 144 19.73 62.51 -69.57
C GLN A 144 18.53 61.52 -69.57
N SER A 145 17.60 61.67 -70.55
CA SER A 145 16.45 60.78 -70.64
C SER A 145 16.85 59.32 -70.89
N GLU A 146 17.80 59.10 -71.82
CA GLU A 146 18.28 57.75 -72.17
C GLU A 146 19.04 57.10 -70.97
N LEU A 147 19.73 57.89 -70.16
CA LEU A 147 20.38 57.42 -68.96
C LEU A 147 19.34 57.00 -67.88
N ASP A 148 18.30 57.87 -67.70
CA ASP A 148 17.25 57.62 -66.74
C ASP A 148 16.39 56.42 -67.17
N ASP A 149 16.13 56.20 -68.45
CA ASP A 149 15.45 55.00 -68.95
C ASP A 149 16.26 53.74 -68.75
N ALA A 150 17.58 53.74 -68.93
CA ALA A 150 18.45 52.63 -68.74
C ALA A 150 18.57 52.30 -67.20
N ARG A 151 18.57 53.31 -66.33
CA ARG A 151 18.57 53.17 -64.90
C ARG A 151 17.26 52.56 -64.42
N ALA A 152 16.10 53.06 -64.90
CA ALA A 152 14.79 52.51 -64.52
C ALA A 152 14.66 51.01 -64.91
N ALA A 153 15.17 50.65 -66.15
CA ALA A 153 15.21 49.25 -66.55
C ALA A 153 16.09 48.37 -65.66
N PHE A 154 17.24 48.85 -65.19
CA PHE A 154 18.12 48.14 -64.30
C PHE A 154 17.45 47.97 -62.93
N GLU A 155 16.90 49.06 -62.34
CA GLU A 155 16.20 49.01 -61.05
C GLU A 155 14.97 48.05 -61.10
N THR A 156 14.23 48.02 -62.16
CA THR A 156 13.14 47.10 -62.41
C THR A 156 13.61 45.65 -62.46
N ALA A 157 14.72 45.36 -63.15
CA ALA A 157 15.29 43.99 -63.17
C ALA A 157 15.81 43.56 -61.82
N GLN A 158 16.35 44.49 -61.02
CA GLN A 158 16.76 44.20 -59.60
C GLN A 158 15.54 43.85 -58.74
N ALA A 159 14.44 44.60 -58.81
CA ALA A 159 13.22 44.29 -58.13
C ALA A 159 12.64 42.92 -58.50
N GLN A 160 12.78 42.54 -59.81
CA GLN A 160 12.32 41.24 -60.30
C GLN A 160 13.10 40.06 -59.71
N ILE A 161 14.38 40.23 -59.37
CA ILE A 161 15.15 39.22 -58.65
C ILE A 161 14.62 39.02 -57.23
N ILE A 162 14.34 40.12 -56.52
CA ILE A 162 13.78 40.04 -55.15
C ILE A 162 12.44 39.28 -55.19
N LEU A 163 11.59 39.57 -56.14
CA LEU A 163 10.32 38.86 -56.37
C LEU A 163 10.55 37.36 -56.63
N ALA A 164 11.49 37.02 -57.53
CA ALA A 164 11.80 35.62 -57.83
C ALA A 164 12.37 34.86 -56.64
N GLN A 165 13.20 35.51 -55.82
CA GLN A 165 13.72 34.94 -54.59
C GLN A 165 12.60 34.67 -53.57
N ALA A 166 11.66 35.61 -53.40
CA ALA A 166 10.50 35.41 -52.52
C ALA A 166 9.61 34.24 -53.00
N GLN A 167 9.45 34.07 -54.34
CA GLN A 167 8.73 32.94 -54.91
C GLN A 167 9.43 31.59 -54.66
N ILE A 168 10.75 31.54 -54.71
CA ILE A 168 11.54 30.34 -54.34
C ILE A 168 11.32 30.01 -52.88
N GLN A 169 11.43 31.00 -51.96
CA GLN A 169 11.20 30.79 -50.56
C GLN A 169 9.78 30.24 -50.27
N SER A 170 8.76 30.75 -50.97
CA SER A 170 7.40 30.23 -50.87
C SER A 170 7.30 28.77 -51.37
N ALA A 171 7.94 28.44 -52.51
CA ALA A 171 7.96 27.08 -53.04
C ALA A 171 8.73 26.10 -52.14
N GLU A 172 9.80 26.55 -51.48
CA GLU A 172 10.54 25.76 -50.51
C GLU A 172 9.69 25.47 -49.24
N ALA A 173 8.93 26.45 -48.76
CA ALA A 173 8.00 26.26 -47.66
C ALA A 173 6.88 25.25 -48.03
N GLN A 174 6.37 25.31 -49.27
CA GLN A 174 5.39 24.33 -49.77
C GLN A 174 6.00 22.91 -49.84
N LEU A 175 7.21 22.78 -50.32
CA LEU A 175 7.91 21.48 -50.36
C LEU A 175 8.10 20.90 -48.95
N LEU A 176 8.51 21.73 -47.97
CA LEU A 176 8.63 21.31 -46.59
C LEU A 176 7.31 20.81 -46.03
N GLN A 177 6.20 21.51 -46.27
CA GLN A 177 4.85 21.11 -45.90
C GLN A 177 4.46 19.74 -46.48
N ARG A 178 4.75 19.51 -47.80
CA ARG A 178 4.44 18.22 -48.45
C ARG A 178 5.31 17.07 -47.90
N ASN A 179 6.58 17.33 -47.59
CA ASN A 179 7.44 16.35 -46.97
C ASN A 179 6.90 15.95 -45.59
N ALA A 180 6.41 16.88 -44.76
CA ALA A 180 5.78 16.56 -43.48
C ALA A 180 4.49 15.70 -43.66
N GLN A 181 3.71 15.95 -44.70
CA GLN A 181 2.54 15.13 -45.05
C GLN A 181 2.93 13.70 -45.48
N LEU A 182 4.03 13.58 -46.26
CA LEU A 182 4.58 12.28 -46.65
C LEU A 182 5.04 11.48 -45.40
N GLU A 183 5.79 12.11 -44.52
CA GLU A 183 6.25 11.48 -43.27
C GLU A 183 5.07 10.98 -42.41
N GLN A 184 4.00 11.79 -42.28
CA GLN A 184 2.78 11.38 -41.58
C GLN A 184 2.13 10.17 -42.26
N ALA A 185 2.04 10.13 -43.58
CA ALA A 185 1.46 8.99 -44.30
C ALA A 185 2.32 7.72 -44.14
N GLN A 186 3.64 7.86 -44.07
CA GLN A 186 4.57 6.74 -43.77
C GLN A 186 4.38 6.20 -42.36
N LEU A 187 4.29 7.08 -41.38
CA LEU A 187 4.01 6.68 -39.98
C LEU A 187 2.66 5.96 -39.87
N ASP A 188 1.62 6.47 -40.49
CA ASP A 188 0.30 5.84 -40.49
C ASP A 188 0.32 4.44 -41.13
N LEU A 189 1.10 4.27 -42.21
CA LEU A 189 1.32 2.96 -42.83
C LEU A 189 2.11 2.02 -41.92
N ASP A 190 3.18 2.47 -41.28
CA ASP A 190 3.96 1.63 -40.37
C ASP A 190 3.12 1.17 -39.17
N ARG A 191 2.21 2.02 -38.67
CA ARG A 191 1.26 1.71 -37.57
C ARG A 191 0.21 0.66 -37.97
N THR A 192 0.06 0.31 -39.24
CA THR A 192 -0.79 -0.83 -39.65
C THR A 192 -0.17 -2.16 -39.29
N THR A 193 1.14 -2.22 -39.06
CA THR A 193 1.85 -3.39 -38.58
C THR A 193 2.04 -3.25 -37.08
N ILE A 194 1.27 -3.99 -36.31
CA ILE A 194 1.33 -3.98 -34.86
C ILE A 194 2.53 -4.80 -34.41
N ARG A 195 3.39 -4.18 -33.57
CA ARG A 195 4.64 -4.77 -33.11
C ARG A 195 4.68 -4.90 -31.60
N SER A 196 5.39 -5.90 -31.10
CA SER A 196 5.66 -6.03 -29.67
C SER A 196 6.61 -4.92 -29.19
N PRO A 197 6.26 -4.15 -28.15
CA PRO A 197 7.15 -3.13 -27.58
C PRO A 197 8.23 -3.74 -26.67
N VAL A 198 8.09 -5.01 -26.26
CA VAL A 198 8.97 -5.70 -25.29
C VAL A 198 9.25 -7.13 -25.72
N ASN A 199 10.30 -7.71 -25.15
CA ASN A 199 10.49 -9.17 -25.19
C ASN A 199 9.60 -9.82 -24.13
N GLY A 200 8.93 -10.92 -24.44
CA GLY A 200 8.06 -11.59 -23.48
C GLY A 200 7.19 -12.67 -24.12
N THR A 201 6.22 -13.15 -23.36
CA THR A 201 5.25 -14.16 -23.78
C THR A 201 3.87 -13.54 -23.88
N VAL A 202 3.12 -13.84 -24.94
CA VAL A 202 1.72 -13.41 -25.12
C VAL A 202 0.83 -14.18 -24.14
N ILE A 203 0.25 -13.48 -23.16
CA ILE A 203 -0.62 -14.11 -22.16
C ILE A 203 -2.10 -14.00 -22.50
N ASP A 204 -2.46 -13.01 -23.32
CA ASP A 204 -3.85 -12.82 -23.76
C ASP A 204 -3.90 -12.21 -25.17
N ARG A 205 -4.90 -12.63 -25.96
CA ARG A 205 -5.21 -12.16 -27.29
C ARG A 205 -6.70 -11.89 -27.39
N GLN A 206 -7.07 -10.62 -27.56
CA GLN A 206 -8.46 -10.16 -27.56
C GLN A 206 -9.02 -9.89 -28.98
N VAL A 207 -8.33 -10.35 -30.00
CA VAL A 207 -8.69 -10.07 -31.42
C VAL A 207 -8.52 -11.28 -32.29
N ASP A 208 -9.34 -11.34 -33.34
CA ASP A 208 -9.31 -12.40 -34.36
C ASP A 208 -9.08 -11.86 -35.78
N THR A 209 -8.58 -12.70 -36.67
CA THR A 209 -8.46 -12.38 -38.10
C THR A 209 -9.85 -12.09 -38.67
N GLY A 210 -9.97 -10.98 -39.42
CA GLY A 210 -11.24 -10.52 -39.97
C GLY A 210 -12.04 -9.62 -39.03
N GLN A 211 -11.53 -9.33 -37.82
CA GLN A 211 -12.14 -8.38 -36.90
C GLN A 211 -11.74 -6.96 -37.24
N THR A 212 -12.70 -6.03 -37.18
CA THR A 212 -12.43 -4.60 -37.36
C THR A 212 -12.16 -3.96 -36.01
N VAL A 213 -11.05 -3.22 -35.92
CA VAL A 213 -10.66 -2.46 -34.73
C VAL A 213 -10.75 -0.95 -35.02
N ALA A 214 -11.25 -0.20 -34.03
CA ALA A 214 -11.43 1.23 -34.13
C ALA A 214 -10.64 1.93 -33.01
N ALA A 215 -9.68 2.78 -33.37
CA ALA A 215 -8.82 3.51 -32.45
C ALA A 215 -9.33 4.93 -32.11
N SER A 216 -10.54 5.30 -32.54
CA SER A 216 -11.00 6.70 -32.53
C SER A 216 -11.43 7.26 -31.17
N LEU A 217 -11.83 6.42 -30.21
CA LEU A 217 -12.32 6.86 -28.89
C LEU A 217 -11.49 6.28 -27.73
N SER A 218 -11.01 5.07 -27.87
CA SER A 218 -10.08 4.41 -26.96
C SER A 218 -9.32 3.36 -27.77
N ALA A 219 -8.00 3.29 -27.60
CA ALA A 219 -7.23 2.22 -28.21
C ALA A 219 -7.65 0.89 -27.55
N PRO A 220 -8.27 -0.06 -28.28
CA PRO A 220 -8.60 -1.36 -27.71
C PRO A 220 -7.31 -2.14 -27.46
N THR A 221 -7.25 -2.86 -26.34
CA THR A 221 -6.18 -3.84 -26.08
C THR A 221 -6.36 -5.00 -27.05
N LEU A 222 -5.32 -5.32 -27.81
CA LEU A 222 -5.31 -6.43 -28.76
C LEU A 222 -4.58 -7.63 -28.18
N PHE A 223 -3.44 -7.38 -27.55
CA PHE A 223 -2.60 -8.38 -26.92
C PHE A 223 -2.14 -7.91 -25.55
N THR A 224 -1.97 -8.86 -24.65
CA THR A 224 -1.31 -8.64 -23.34
C THR A 224 -0.04 -9.48 -23.31
N ILE A 225 1.10 -8.84 -23.13
CA ILE A 225 2.43 -9.48 -23.15
C ILE A 225 3.05 -9.36 -21.76
N ALA A 226 3.44 -10.52 -21.18
CA ALA A 226 4.22 -10.55 -19.95
C ALA A 226 5.70 -10.61 -20.29
N GLN A 227 6.48 -9.68 -19.72
CA GLN A 227 7.91 -9.59 -20.05
C GLN A 227 8.73 -10.74 -19.46
N ASP A 228 8.42 -11.20 -18.25
CA ASP A 228 9.15 -12.24 -17.54
C ASP A 228 8.19 -13.01 -16.60
N LEU A 229 7.99 -14.28 -16.88
CA LEU A 229 7.17 -15.17 -16.05
C LEU A 229 7.99 -15.89 -14.97
N SER A 230 9.33 -15.78 -14.97
CA SER A 230 10.19 -16.39 -13.95
C SER A 230 10.07 -15.67 -12.60
N ARG A 231 9.59 -14.42 -12.61
CA ARG A 231 9.34 -13.60 -11.42
C ARG A 231 7.90 -13.11 -11.47
N MET A 232 7.15 -13.52 -10.47
CA MET A 232 5.76 -13.13 -10.33
C MET A 232 5.59 -12.18 -9.15
N GLN A 233 4.53 -11.42 -9.17
CA GLN A 233 4.05 -10.65 -8.05
C GLN A 233 2.66 -11.13 -7.65
N ILE A 234 2.37 -11.08 -6.36
CA ILE A 234 1.02 -11.32 -5.86
C ILE A 234 0.50 -9.98 -5.32
N GLU A 235 -0.62 -9.53 -5.85
CA GLU A 235 -1.36 -8.40 -5.29
C GLU A 235 -2.33 -8.91 -4.25
N ALA A 236 -1.97 -8.79 -2.97
CA ALA A 236 -2.79 -9.19 -1.85
C ALA A 236 -3.69 -8.04 -1.38
N ASP A 237 -4.92 -8.36 -1.00
CA ASP A 237 -5.88 -7.43 -0.42
C ASP A 237 -5.91 -7.59 1.09
N VAL A 238 -5.18 -6.70 1.81
CA VAL A 238 -5.09 -6.73 3.27
C VAL A 238 -6.07 -5.74 3.88
N ASP A 239 -6.85 -6.18 4.87
CA ASP A 239 -7.82 -5.35 5.57
C ASP A 239 -7.15 -4.21 6.35
N GLU A 240 -7.87 -3.07 6.50
CA GLU A 240 -7.41 -1.91 7.26
C GLU A 240 -7.02 -2.27 8.70
N ALA A 241 -7.70 -3.22 9.32
CA ALA A 241 -7.43 -3.67 10.70
C ALA A 241 -6.04 -4.34 10.84
N ASP A 242 -5.52 -4.92 9.75
CA ASP A 242 -4.29 -5.70 9.77
C ASP A 242 -3.11 -5.04 9.05
N ILE A 243 -3.36 -4.03 8.20
CA ILE A 243 -2.31 -3.39 7.40
C ILE A 243 -1.20 -2.76 8.25
N GLY A 244 -1.54 -2.23 9.44
CA GLY A 244 -0.56 -1.67 10.38
C GLY A 244 0.46 -2.69 10.92
N LYS A 245 0.22 -3.99 10.71
CA LYS A 245 1.09 -5.09 11.12
C LYS A 245 1.99 -5.59 10.00
N VAL A 246 1.74 -5.17 8.74
CA VAL A 246 2.47 -5.59 7.55
C VAL A 246 3.59 -4.60 7.25
N GLN A 247 4.81 -5.12 7.04
CA GLN A 247 6.00 -4.34 6.75
C GLN A 247 6.78 -4.93 5.59
N HIS A 248 7.55 -4.10 4.90
CA HIS A 248 8.49 -4.53 3.87
C HIS A 248 9.48 -5.56 4.43
N GLY A 249 9.82 -6.57 3.63
CA GLY A 249 10.78 -7.61 3.98
C GLY A 249 10.20 -8.77 4.79
N GLN A 250 8.92 -8.76 5.12
CA GLN A 250 8.29 -9.88 5.82
C GLN A 250 8.17 -11.10 4.91
N LEU A 251 8.46 -12.28 5.48
CA LEU A 251 8.28 -13.56 4.81
C LEU A 251 6.78 -13.83 4.62
N VAL A 252 6.42 -14.26 3.42
CA VAL A 252 5.08 -14.70 3.07
C VAL A 252 5.12 -16.16 2.65
N ARG A 253 4.27 -16.97 3.24
CA ARG A 253 4.00 -18.34 2.78
C ARG A 253 2.64 -18.35 2.12
N PHE A 254 2.56 -18.87 0.92
CA PHE A 254 1.30 -18.90 0.20
C PHE A 254 1.11 -20.22 -0.54
N GLN A 255 -0.12 -20.47 -0.89
CA GLN A 255 -0.59 -21.62 -1.62
C GLN A 255 -1.54 -21.13 -2.69
N VAL A 256 -1.44 -21.68 -3.89
CA VAL A 256 -2.37 -21.36 -4.98
C VAL A 256 -3.36 -22.50 -5.15
N ASP A 257 -4.59 -22.18 -5.49
CA ASP A 257 -5.67 -23.16 -5.58
C ASP A 257 -5.39 -24.22 -6.65
N ALA A 258 -4.58 -23.89 -7.67
CA ALA A 258 -4.15 -24.85 -8.71
C ALA A 258 -3.17 -25.92 -8.19
N TYR A 259 -2.45 -25.67 -7.09
CA TYR A 259 -1.46 -26.58 -6.51
C TYR A 259 -1.63 -26.68 -5.00
N PRO A 260 -2.68 -27.38 -4.50
CA PRO A 260 -3.02 -27.43 -3.09
C PRO A 260 -1.97 -28.13 -2.22
N ASP A 261 -1.17 -29.01 -2.79
CA ASP A 261 -0.13 -29.75 -2.06
C ASP A 261 1.23 -29.03 -2.03
N ARG A 262 1.35 -27.89 -2.72
CA ARG A 262 2.61 -27.14 -2.80
C ARG A 262 2.54 -25.84 -1.99
N ARG A 263 3.56 -25.62 -1.21
CA ARG A 263 3.77 -24.35 -0.49
C ARG A 263 4.83 -23.55 -1.21
N PHE A 264 4.46 -22.32 -1.50
CA PHE A 264 5.35 -21.33 -2.08
C PHE A 264 5.76 -20.31 -1.01
N SER A 265 6.87 -19.65 -1.24
CA SER A 265 7.34 -18.57 -0.37
C SER A 265 7.61 -17.32 -1.20
N GLY A 266 7.40 -16.18 -0.58
CA GLY A 266 7.66 -14.87 -1.15
C GLY A 266 8.02 -13.89 -0.05
N GLU A 267 8.19 -12.65 -0.42
CA GLU A 267 8.56 -11.57 0.47
C GLU A 267 7.71 -10.33 0.16
N VAL A 268 7.27 -9.61 1.20
CA VAL A 268 6.56 -8.34 1.04
C VAL A 268 7.51 -7.30 0.43
N ALA A 269 7.25 -6.96 -0.83
CA ALA A 269 8.03 -5.97 -1.56
C ALA A 269 7.56 -4.53 -1.26
N GLN A 270 6.25 -4.33 -1.16
CA GLN A 270 5.69 -2.99 -0.97
C GLN A 270 4.28 -3.04 -0.40
N VAL A 271 3.96 -2.10 0.48
CA VAL A 271 2.60 -1.80 0.90
C VAL A 271 2.15 -0.53 0.18
N ARG A 272 1.12 -0.63 -0.67
CA ARG A 272 0.56 0.54 -1.38
C ARG A 272 -0.23 1.39 -0.40
N LYS A 273 -0.01 2.71 -0.42
CA LYS A 273 -0.65 3.65 0.52
C LYS A 273 -2.08 4.04 0.12
N ALA A 274 -2.46 3.78 -1.13
CA ALA A 274 -3.81 4.02 -1.61
C ALA A 274 -4.72 2.87 -1.17
N ALA A 275 -5.79 3.21 -0.45
CA ALA A 275 -6.83 2.25 -0.10
C ALA A 275 -7.76 1.99 -1.27
N THR A 276 -8.27 0.77 -1.36
CA THR A 276 -9.37 0.39 -2.26
C THR A 276 -10.62 0.17 -1.40
N ASN A 277 -11.73 0.76 -1.77
CA ASN A 277 -13.01 0.53 -1.10
C ASN A 277 -13.92 -0.27 -2.02
N THR A 278 -14.22 -1.49 -1.63
CA THR A 278 -15.12 -2.38 -2.37
C THR A 278 -16.23 -2.83 -1.41
N ASN A 279 -17.46 -2.51 -1.72
CA ASN A 279 -18.64 -2.88 -0.89
C ASN A 279 -18.51 -2.43 0.59
N ASN A 280 -18.01 -1.23 0.85
CA ASN A 280 -17.74 -0.67 2.18
C ASN A 280 -16.64 -1.40 2.99
N VAL A 281 -15.87 -2.29 2.36
CA VAL A 281 -14.68 -2.88 2.96
C VAL A 281 -13.46 -2.13 2.45
N VAL A 282 -12.68 -1.59 3.37
CA VAL A 282 -11.43 -0.86 3.06
C VAL A 282 -10.27 -1.82 3.10
N THR A 283 -9.61 -2.01 1.97
CA THR A 283 -8.42 -2.86 1.84
C THR A 283 -7.25 -2.08 1.27
N TYR A 284 -6.05 -2.55 1.56
CA TYR A 284 -4.80 -2.01 1.02
C TYR A 284 -4.10 -3.08 0.18
N LYS A 285 -3.60 -2.69 -0.99
CA LYS A 285 -2.84 -3.59 -1.84
C LYS A 285 -1.43 -3.78 -1.29
N VAL A 286 -1.07 -5.02 -1.01
CA VAL A 286 0.28 -5.45 -0.62
C VAL A 286 0.89 -6.22 -1.77
N ILE A 287 2.05 -5.81 -2.23
CA ILE A 287 2.78 -6.45 -3.31
C ILE A 287 3.79 -7.42 -2.70
N ILE A 288 3.72 -8.66 -3.13
CA ILE A 288 4.57 -9.75 -2.67
C ILE A 288 5.35 -10.28 -3.86
N ASN A 289 6.67 -10.28 -3.77
CA ASN A 289 7.51 -10.91 -4.78
C ASN A 289 7.52 -12.43 -4.57
N ALA A 290 7.19 -13.15 -5.62
CA ALA A 290 7.14 -14.62 -5.65
C ALA A 290 8.06 -15.16 -6.75
N PRO A 291 9.19 -15.82 -6.39
CA PRO A 291 10.04 -16.51 -7.36
C PRO A 291 9.26 -17.61 -8.07
N ASN A 292 9.35 -17.68 -9.39
CA ASN A 292 8.64 -18.66 -10.23
C ASN A 292 9.58 -19.35 -11.24
N GLN A 293 10.72 -19.83 -10.78
CA GLN A 293 11.72 -20.46 -11.64
C GLN A 293 11.20 -21.69 -12.41
N GLN A 294 10.23 -22.39 -11.84
CA GLN A 294 9.59 -23.55 -12.47
C GLN A 294 8.40 -23.17 -13.38
N GLN A 295 8.07 -21.89 -13.49
CA GLN A 295 6.94 -21.37 -14.27
C GLN A 295 5.57 -21.99 -13.92
N LEU A 296 5.39 -22.43 -12.68
CA LEU A 296 4.14 -23.04 -12.21
C LEU A 296 3.07 -21.99 -11.86
N LEU A 297 3.49 -20.80 -11.44
CA LEU A 297 2.60 -19.70 -11.16
C LEU A 297 2.26 -19.02 -12.48
N LEU A 298 0.97 -18.98 -12.80
CA LEU A 298 0.46 -18.27 -13.97
C LEU A 298 -0.25 -16.98 -13.55
N PRO A 299 -0.24 -15.93 -14.39
CA PRO A 299 -1.02 -14.73 -14.14
C PRO A 299 -2.51 -15.04 -13.95
N GLY A 300 -3.16 -14.40 -12.97
CA GLY A 300 -4.58 -14.59 -12.68
C GLY A 300 -4.89 -15.70 -11.67
N MET A 301 -3.92 -16.51 -11.22
CA MET A 301 -4.16 -17.49 -10.16
C MET A 301 -4.48 -16.82 -8.83
N THR A 302 -5.44 -17.38 -8.09
CA THR A 302 -5.73 -16.99 -6.71
C THR A 302 -4.73 -17.63 -5.77
N ALA A 303 -4.17 -16.83 -4.88
CA ALA A 303 -3.23 -17.27 -3.84
C ALA A 303 -3.79 -16.93 -2.46
N ASN A 304 -3.85 -17.95 -1.59
CA ASN A 304 -4.15 -17.81 -0.17
C ASN A 304 -2.82 -17.74 0.60
N MET A 305 -2.64 -16.70 1.42
CA MET A 305 -1.32 -16.42 1.97
C MET A 305 -1.34 -16.02 3.44
N ASN A 306 -0.22 -16.34 4.08
CA ASN A 306 0.07 -16.03 5.47
C ASN A 306 1.32 -15.13 5.50
N ILE A 307 1.13 -13.85 5.80
CA ILE A 307 2.23 -12.91 5.99
C ILE A 307 2.74 -13.06 7.41
N VAL A 308 4.00 -13.47 7.57
CA VAL A 308 4.61 -13.73 8.88
C VAL A 308 4.99 -12.41 9.54
N ARG A 309 4.26 -12.05 10.61
CA ARG A 309 4.53 -10.88 11.41
C ARG A 309 5.70 -11.08 12.38
N GLY A 310 5.80 -12.27 12.95
CA GLY A 310 6.84 -12.66 13.86
C GLY A 310 6.73 -14.15 14.17
N SER A 311 7.88 -14.77 14.40
CA SER A 311 7.99 -16.17 14.77
C SER A 311 8.94 -16.28 15.94
N LYS A 312 8.56 -17.05 16.94
CA LYS A 312 9.35 -17.41 18.11
C LYS A 312 9.35 -18.93 18.23
N GLN A 313 10.54 -19.50 18.34
CA GLN A 313 10.70 -20.94 18.48
C GLN A 313 10.94 -21.31 19.94
N ASP A 314 10.46 -22.48 20.34
CA ASP A 314 10.62 -23.08 21.68
C ASP A 314 10.29 -22.14 22.85
N VAL A 315 9.25 -21.32 22.70
CA VAL A 315 8.77 -20.45 23.78
C VAL A 315 7.68 -21.13 24.61
N LEU A 316 7.61 -20.80 25.89
CA LEU A 316 6.51 -21.24 26.73
C LEU A 316 5.23 -20.55 26.29
N ARG A 317 4.20 -21.31 25.94
CA ARG A 317 2.95 -20.80 25.39
C ARG A 317 1.74 -21.23 26.20
N VAL A 318 0.75 -20.35 26.26
CA VAL A 318 -0.50 -20.53 26.99
C VAL A 318 -1.66 -20.56 25.98
N PRO A 319 -2.62 -21.49 26.13
CA PRO A 319 -3.80 -21.53 25.26
C PRO A 319 -4.63 -20.23 25.37
N ASN A 320 -5.03 -19.67 24.23
CA ASN A 320 -5.87 -18.46 24.20
C ASN A 320 -7.23 -18.66 24.88
N ALA A 321 -7.72 -19.89 24.93
CA ALA A 321 -8.94 -20.24 25.68
C ALA A 321 -8.82 -19.91 27.18
N ALA A 322 -7.62 -20.07 27.77
CA ALA A 322 -7.38 -19.74 29.17
C ALA A 322 -7.41 -18.23 29.46
N LEU A 323 -7.03 -17.40 28.46
CA LEU A 323 -7.07 -15.93 28.56
C LEU A 323 -8.51 -15.38 28.54
N ARG A 324 -9.43 -16.14 27.95
CA ARG A 324 -10.85 -15.75 27.82
C ARG A 324 -11.70 -16.31 28.98
N PHE A 325 -11.17 -17.27 29.73
CA PHE A 325 -11.90 -17.92 30.81
C PHE A 325 -12.06 -16.98 32.03
N LYS A 326 -13.28 -16.89 32.55
CA LYS A 326 -13.60 -16.23 33.83
C LYS A 326 -14.51 -17.13 34.66
N PRO A 327 -14.14 -17.53 35.86
CA PRO A 327 -14.98 -18.35 36.68
C PRO A 327 -16.24 -17.61 37.14
N VAL A 328 -17.38 -18.30 37.12
CA VAL A 328 -18.67 -17.75 37.55
C VAL A 328 -18.69 -17.65 39.07
N GLY A 329 -19.02 -16.47 39.61
CA GLY A 329 -19.19 -16.29 41.07
C GLY A 329 -17.92 -15.94 41.86
N ILE A 330 -16.77 -15.88 41.23
CA ILE A 330 -15.54 -15.39 41.83
C ILE A 330 -15.21 -14.03 41.24
N THR A 331 -15.45 -12.98 42.00
CA THR A 331 -14.89 -11.65 41.72
C THR A 331 -13.38 -11.79 42.00
N ALA A 332 -12.55 -11.54 40.99
CA ALA A 332 -11.10 -11.46 41.23
C ALA A 332 -10.88 -10.44 42.35
N GLU A 333 -10.45 -10.92 43.52
CA GLU A 333 -9.97 -10.01 44.53
C GLU A 333 -8.88 -9.19 43.90
N THR A 334 -9.13 -7.90 43.78
CA THR A 334 -8.12 -6.95 43.36
C THR A 334 -7.01 -7.10 44.39
N GLN A 335 -5.90 -7.76 44.02
CA GLN A 335 -4.74 -7.82 44.93
C GLN A 335 -4.50 -6.39 45.43
N PRO A 336 -4.32 -6.19 46.75
CA PRO A 336 -4.10 -4.86 47.29
C PRO A 336 -2.94 -4.25 46.54
N GLN A 337 -3.19 -3.15 45.83
CA GLN A 337 -2.14 -2.40 45.18
C GLN A 337 -1.05 -2.16 46.23
N PRO A 338 0.23 -2.43 45.93
CA PRO A 338 1.29 -2.24 46.91
C PRO A 338 1.16 -0.84 47.46
N ASP A 339 0.98 -0.72 48.75
CA ASP A 339 0.77 0.55 49.46
C ASP A 339 1.99 1.45 49.19
N MET A 340 1.86 2.31 48.15
CA MET A 340 2.97 3.17 47.70
C MET A 340 3.43 4.08 48.84
N ALA A 341 2.52 4.44 49.79
CA ALA A 341 2.85 5.21 50.95
C ALA A 341 3.69 4.38 51.93
N ALA A 342 3.31 3.14 52.21
CA ALA A 342 4.05 2.26 53.11
C ALA A 342 5.46 1.97 52.60
N ASN A 343 5.60 1.73 51.29
CA ASN A 343 6.92 1.53 50.65
C ASN A 343 7.81 2.80 50.74
N LEU A 344 7.24 3.97 50.48
CA LEU A 344 7.99 5.22 50.57
C LEU A 344 8.43 5.54 52.02
N ILE A 345 7.53 5.34 52.98
CA ILE A 345 7.82 5.51 54.42
C ILE A 345 9.01 4.62 54.86
N LYS A 346 9.04 3.37 54.40
CA LYS A 346 10.10 2.41 54.72
C LYS A 346 11.42 2.77 54.03
N GLN A 347 11.39 3.23 52.79
CA GLN A 347 12.59 3.59 52.01
C GLN A 347 13.27 4.89 52.49
N LEU A 348 12.46 5.86 52.94
CA LEU A 348 12.96 7.14 53.41
C LEU A 348 13.14 7.21 54.95
N ASN A 349 12.90 6.11 55.70
CA ASN A 349 12.98 6.04 57.18
C ASN A 349 12.26 7.21 57.87
N LEU A 350 11.00 7.49 57.46
CA LEU A 350 10.26 8.64 57.98
C LEU A 350 9.86 8.43 59.45
N ASN A 351 9.89 9.52 60.25
CA ASN A 351 9.37 9.51 61.62
C ASN A 351 7.84 9.35 61.62
N ALA A 352 7.25 9.02 62.80
CA ALA A 352 5.83 8.68 62.92
C ALA A 352 4.88 9.81 62.47
N ASP A 353 5.23 11.08 62.74
CA ASP A 353 4.43 12.23 62.36
C ASP A 353 4.46 12.50 60.85
N THR A 354 5.62 12.43 60.23
CA THR A 354 5.80 12.59 58.77
C THR A 354 5.18 11.41 58.01
N ALA A 355 5.31 10.19 58.53
CA ALA A 355 4.71 8.99 57.95
C ALA A 355 3.16 9.09 57.89
N THR A 356 2.55 9.64 58.95
CA THR A 356 1.08 9.84 58.98
C THR A 356 0.64 10.85 57.92
N LYS A 357 1.36 11.97 57.76
CA LYS A 357 1.07 13.00 56.75
C LYS A 357 1.26 12.44 55.32
N VAL A 358 2.30 11.67 55.07
CA VAL A 358 2.54 11.03 53.77
C VAL A 358 1.43 10.03 53.43
N LYS A 359 0.96 9.22 54.41
CA LYS A 359 -0.20 8.31 54.21
C LYS A 359 -1.46 9.09 53.83
N GLN A 360 -1.74 10.22 54.48
CA GLN A 360 -2.89 11.06 54.16
C GLN A 360 -2.81 11.62 52.73
N LEU A 361 -1.65 12.16 52.31
CA LEU A 361 -1.43 12.68 50.97
C LEU A 361 -1.64 11.60 49.88
N TYR A 362 -1.15 10.39 50.10
CA TYR A 362 -1.38 9.29 49.17
C TYR A 362 -2.84 8.81 49.15
N ALA A 363 -3.55 8.86 50.27
CA ALA A 363 -4.97 8.54 50.35
C ALA A 363 -5.83 9.58 49.62
N GLU A 364 -5.49 10.89 49.74
CA GLU A 364 -6.14 11.99 48.99
C GLU A 364 -5.85 11.87 47.48
N PHE A 365 -4.62 11.57 47.12
CA PHE A 365 -4.25 11.33 45.73
C PHE A 365 -5.03 10.15 45.13
N GLY A 366 -5.17 9.04 45.88
CA GLY A 366 -5.97 7.88 45.46
C GLY A 366 -7.46 8.22 45.26
N LYS A 367 -8.06 9.00 46.16
CA LYS A 367 -9.45 9.47 46.04
C LYS A 367 -9.62 10.39 44.83
N ALA A 368 -8.70 11.35 44.62
CA ALA A 368 -8.73 12.25 43.46
C ALA A 368 -8.60 11.50 42.12
N MET A 369 -7.76 10.46 42.09
CA MET A 369 -7.62 9.60 40.90
C MET A 369 -8.89 8.77 40.63
N GLN A 370 -9.54 8.26 41.67
CA GLN A 370 -10.79 7.50 41.53
C GLN A 370 -11.96 8.38 41.05
N GLN A 371 -12.06 9.58 41.60
CA GLN A 371 -13.06 10.57 41.15
C GLN A 371 -12.84 11.01 39.70
N SER A 372 -11.58 11.21 39.29
CA SER A 372 -11.23 11.55 37.92
C SER A 372 -11.57 10.44 36.90
N ARG A 373 -11.44 9.18 37.31
CA ARG A 373 -11.84 8.01 36.50
C ARG A 373 -13.36 7.91 36.33
N SER A 374 -14.13 8.19 37.38
CA SER A 374 -15.60 8.11 37.31
C SER A 374 -16.22 9.25 36.51
N GLN A 375 -15.59 10.44 36.48
CA GLN A 375 -16.09 11.61 35.74
C GLN A 375 -15.74 11.61 34.25
N ASN A 376 -14.69 10.88 33.81
CA ASN A 376 -14.20 10.87 32.44
C ASN A 376 -14.44 9.54 31.69
N ALA A 377 -15.42 8.75 32.06
CA ALA A 377 -15.76 7.48 31.40
C ALA A 377 -16.19 7.62 29.91
N GLY A 378 -16.23 8.84 29.37
CA GLY A 378 -16.68 9.13 28.00
C GLY A 378 -15.79 10.03 27.13
N ASN A 379 -14.57 10.43 27.57
CA ASN A 379 -13.74 11.37 26.82
C ASN A 379 -12.36 10.83 26.41
N PRO A 380 -11.76 11.30 25.28
CA PRO A 380 -10.60 10.69 24.67
C PRO A 380 -9.31 10.81 25.50
N MET A 381 -8.41 9.88 25.24
CA MET A 381 -7.14 9.57 25.95
C MET A 381 -6.18 10.76 26.22
N THR A 382 -6.35 11.89 25.57
CA THR A 382 -5.49 13.09 25.70
C THR A 382 -5.73 13.83 27.01
N ASP A 383 -6.99 13.96 27.45
CA ASP A 383 -7.33 14.68 28.67
C ASP A 383 -6.95 13.90 29.93
N ALA A 384 -7.00 12.57 29.86
CA ALA A 384 -6.62 11.71 30.98
C ALA A 384 -5.11 11.78 31.32
N ARG A 385 -4.24 11.95 30.31
CA ARG A 385 -2.79 12.12 30.51
C ARG A 385 -2.45 13.45 31.15
N GLN A 386 -3.10 14.54 30.71
CA GLN A 386 -2.86 15.86 31.29
C GLN A 386 -3.34 15.93 32.74
N LEU A 387 -4.49 15.35 33.04
CA LEU A 387 -5.05 15.27 34.38
C LEU A 387 -4.16 14.45 35.33
N MET A 388 -3.65 13.30 34.86
CA MET A 388 -2.68 12.50 35.62
C MET A 388 -1.40 13.27 35.92
N THR A 389 -0.91 14.04 34.97
CA THR A 389 0.31 14.85 35.15
C THR A 389 0.07 15.96 36.20
N GLN A 390 -1.07 16.62 36.14
CA GLN A 390 -1.45 17.65 37.11
C GLN A 390 -1.59 17.07 38.54
N GLN A 391 -2.26 15.93 38.70
CA GLN A 391 -2.42 15.30 40.01
C GLN A 391 -1.09 14.81 40.60
N ARG A 392 -0.19 14.28 39.76
CA ARG A 392 1.19 13.94 40.19
C ARG A 392 1.97 15.17 40.61
N GLN A 393 1.84 16.27 39.94
CA GLN A 393 2.52 17.52 40.30
C GLN A 393 2.02 18.07 41.61
N LYS A 394 0.71 18.01 41.88
CA LYS A 394 0.11 18.37 43.19
C LYS A 394 0.65 17.52 44.30
N LEU A 395 0.71 16.19 44.11
CA LEU A 395 1.28 15.28 45.12
C LEU A 395 2.77 15.58 45.36
N GLN A 396 3.54 15.84 44.33
CA GLN A 396 4.96 16.17 44.42
C GLN A 396 5.20 17.47 45.19
N ASN A 397 4.42 18.52 44.93
CA ASN A 397 4.47 19.77 45.66
C ASN A 397 4.06 19.61 47.12
N ALA A 398 3.04 18.80 47.38
CA ALA A 398 2.61 18.51 48.77
C ALA A 398 3.67 17.69 49.55
N LEU A 399 4.34 16.76 48.91
CA LEU A 399 5.45 16.00 49.52
C LEU A 399 6.67 16.88 49.81
N GLN A 400 6.96 17.89 48.97
CA GLN A 400 8.04 18.85 49.20
C GLN A 400 7.82 19.68 50.47
N LEU A 401 6.57 19.95 50.84
CA LEU A 401 6.25 20.70 52.05
C LEU A 401 6.30 19.88 53.37
N VAL A 402 6.23 18.54 53.22
CA VAL A 402 6.14 17.60 54.37
C VAL A 402 7.48 16.89 54.64
N LEU A 403 8.32 16.70 53.62
CA LEU A 403 9.61 16.05 53.68
C LEU A 403 10.72 17.09 53.93
N THR A 404 11.78 16.67 54.67
CA THR A 404 12.99 17.50 54.74
C THR A 404 13.68 17.52 53.37
N GLU A 405 14.52 18.55 53.13
CA GLU A 405 15.22 18.71 51.86
C GLU A 405 15.98 17.44 51.46
N GLN A 406 16.67 16.80 52.39
CA GLN A 406 17.41 15.55 52.14
C GLN A 406 16.47 14.39 51.76
N GLN A 407 15.33 14.24 52.46
CA GLN A 407 14.34 13.20 52.16
C GLN A 407 13.64 13.46 50.82
N TYR A 408 13.42 14.72 50.44
CA TYR A 408 12.84 15.09 49.17
C TYR A 408 13.81 14.79 48.00
N GLN A 409 15.11 15.06 48.16
CA GLN A 409 16.11 14.71 47.16
C GLN A 409 16.23 13.18 47.00
N GLN A 410 16.17 12.41 48.08
CA GLN A 410 16.11 10.95 48.01
C GLN A 410 14.85 10.46 47.31
N TYR A 411 13.69 11.07 47.57
CA TYR A 411 12.44 10.80 46.84
C TYR A 411 12.57 11.03 45.34
N LEU A 412 13.18 12.14 44.91
CA LEU A 412 13.41 12.43 43.51
C LEU A 412 14.34 11.39 42.86
N GLN A 413 15.44 11.01 43.53
CA GLN A 413 16.35 9.97 43.06
C GLN A 413 15.65 8.61 42.93
N LEU A 414 14.82 8.22 43.89
CA LEU A 414 14.03 7.01 43.82
C LEU A 414 13.00 7.03 42.65
N ASN A 415 12.41 8.17 42.39
CA ASN A 415 11.50 8.32 41.25
C ASN A 415 12.23 8.31 39.90
N GLU A 416 13.41 8.92 39.82
CA GLU A 416 14.25 8.83 38.61
C GLU A 416 14.77 7.41 38.40
N GLN A 417 15.21 6.73 39.42
CA GLN A 417 15.61 5.32 39.33
C GLN A 417 14.44 4.42 38.92
N ARG A 418 13.22 4.71 39.40
CA ARG A 418 12.01 3.99 38.93
C ARG A 418 11.65 4.33 37.50
N ARG A 419 11.90 5.57 37.07
CA ARG A 419 11.68 6.01 35.71
C ARG A 419 12.74 5.47 34.74
N ASN A 420 13.99 5.39 35.16
CA ASN A 420 15.10 4.80 34.41
C ASN A 420 15.15 3.26 34.51
N ARG A 421 14.48 2.68 35.52
CA ARG A 421 14.17 1.25 35.65
C ARG A 421 12.82 0.87 35.03
N ALA A 422 12.09 1.84 34.43
CA ALA A 422 11.09 1.47 33.43
C ALA A 422 11.83 0.73 32.33
N PRO A 423 11.69 -0.59 32.22
CA PRO A 423 12.54 -1.37 31.34
C PRO A 423 12.35 -0.88 29.93
N GLU A 424 13.46 -0.79 29.19
CA GLU A 424 13.41 -1.14 27.78
C GLU A 424 12.52 -2.38 27.69
N ALA A 425 11.32 -2.12 27.27
CA ALA A 425 10.32 -3.00 26.77
C ALA A 425 10.57 -4.51 26.93
N GLU A 426 10.09 -5.07 27.93
CA GLU A 426 9.31 -6.27 27.71
C GLU A 426 7.90 -5.78 27.34
N ALA A 427 7.72 -5.42 26.08
CA ALA A 427 6.46 -5.04 25.47
C ALA A 427 5.57 -6.28 25.40
N GLY A 428 4.92 -6.62 26.49
CA GLY A 428 3.92 -7.66 26.56
C GLY A 428 2.60 -7.08 27.03
N THR A 429 1.51 -7.63 26.56
CA THR A 429 0.16 -7.30 27.03
C THR A 429 -0.07 -8.01 28.37
N ARG A 430 -0.56 -7.28 29.39
CA ARG A 430 -0.95 -7.89 30.66
C ARG A 430 -2.24 -8.65 30.45
N ALA A 431 -2.25 -9.91 30.90
CA ALA A 431 -3.40 -10.79 30.88
C ALA A 431 -3.54 -11.51 32.22
N GLN A 432 -4.71 -12.05 32.49
CA GLN A 432 -5.01 -12.85 33.67
C GLN A 432 -5.46 -14.23 33.25
N VAL A 433 -4.91 -15.25 33.87
CA VAL A 433 -5.35 -16.64 33.68
C VAL A 433 -5.70 -17.23 35.04
N TRP A 434 -6.40 -18.34 35.02
CA TRP A 434 -6.83 -19.04 36.23
C TRP A 434 -6.18 -20.42 36.27
N ARG A 435 -5.44 -20.71 37.34
CA ARG A 435 -4.89 -22.04 37.60
C ARG A 435 -5.66 -22.73 38.71
N LEU A 436 -5.63 -24.05 38.73
CA LEU A 436 -6.11 -24.83 39.88
C LEU A 436 -5.03 -24.87 40.97
N ASN A 437 -5.36 -24.41 42.16
CA ASN A 437 -4.48 -24.58 43.34
C ASN A 437 -4.50 -26.04 43.81
N ALA A 438 -3.68 -26.37 44.82
CA ALA A 438 -3.62 -27.72 45.42
C ALA A 438 -4.96 -28.20 46.00
N ALA A 439 -5.87 -27.29 46.33
CA ALA A 439 -7.21 -27.59 46.85
C ALA A 439 -8.26 -27.74 45.73
N GLY A 440 -7.87 -27.66 44.43
CA GLY A 440 -8.78 -27.76 43.29
C GLY A 440 -9.63 -26.51 43.04
N GLN A 441 -9.27 -25.37 43.65
CA GLN A 441 -9.98 -24.11 43.49
C GLN A 441 -9.28 -23.21 42.44
N PRO A 442 -10.05 -22.40 41.68
CA PRO A 442 -9.49 -21.45 40.71
C PRO A 442 -8.76 -20.31 41.43
N GLU A 443 -7.50 -20.11 41.12
CA GLU A 443 -6.65 -19.02 41.57
C GLU A 443 -6.26 -18.13 40.36
N ALA A 444 -6.42 -16.82 40.51
CA ALA A 444 -6.08 -15.86 39.49
C ALA A 444 -4.57 -15.57 39.47
N VAL A 445 -3.94 -15.71 38.31
CA VAL A 445 -2.53 -15.40 38.11
C VAL A 445 -2.40 -14.34 37.00
N ASN A 446 -1.67 -13.28 37.32
CA ASN A 446 -1.36 -12.23 36.33
C ASN A 446 -0.12 -12.64 35.55
N ILE A 447 -0.24 -12.59 34.23
CA ILE A 447 0.82 -12.93 33.28
C ILE A 447 1.07 -11.81 32.30
N ARG A 448 2.20 -11.87 31.62
CA ARG A 448 2.52 -11.04 30.46
C ARG A 448 2.61 -11.95 29.25
N ILE A 449 1.87 -11.60 28.22
CA ILE A 449 1.83 -12.32 26.95
C ILE A 449 2.49 -11.48 25.85
N GLY A 450 3.24 -12.16 24.98
CA GLY A 450 3.94 -11.59 23.84
C GLY A 450 3.23 -11.86 22.53
N LEU A 451 3.94 -12.55 21.63
CA LEU A 451 3.42 -12.96 20.34
C LEU A 451 2.25 -13.93 20.51
N ALA A 452 1.20 -13.74 19.74
CA ALA A 452 0.02 -14.60 19.79
C ALA A 452 -0.41 -15.01 18.37
N ASN A 453 -0.88 -16.23 18.27
CA ASN A 453 -1.62 -16.73 17.10
C ASN A 453 -3.07 -17.06 17.49
N ASP A 454 -3.78 -17.79 16.65
CA ASP A 454 -5.20 -18.13 16.90
C ASP A 454 -5.39 -19.09 18.09
N GLU A 455 -4.42 -19.93 18.41
CA GLU A 455 -4.53 -20.98 19.43
C GLU A 455 -3.76 -20.64 20.70
N TYR A 456 -2.58 -20.07 20.60
CA TYR A 456 -1.63 -19.85 21.67
C TYR A 456 -1.08 -18.44 21.73
N SER A 457 -0.72 -18.00 22.94
CA SER A 457 0.04 -16.79 23.20
C SER A 457 1.36 -17.12 23.88
N GLU A 458 2.44 -16.45 23.47
CA GLU A 458 3.75 -16.52 24.12
C GLU A 458 3.65 -15.99 25.56
N LEU A 459 4.19 -16.72 26.52
CA LEU A 459 4.31 -16.29 27.92
C LEU A 459 5.68 -15.60 28.10
N LEU A 460 5.66 -14.29 28.31
CA LEU A 460 6.87 -13.49 28.57
C LEU A 460 7.23 -13.41 30.06
N GLY A 461 6.26 -13.64 30.96
CA GLY A 461 6.50 -13.61 32.40
C GLY A 461 5.21 -13.77 33.17
N GLY A 462 5.34 -14.18 34.41
CA GLY A 462 4.26 -14.51 35.34
C GLY A 462 4.64 -15.71 36.20
N ASP A 463 3.91 -15.95 37.27
CA ASP A 463 4.15 -17.09 38.19
C ASP A 463 3.43 -18.34 37.67
N ILE A 464 3.86 -18.79 36.47
CA ILE A 464 3.32 -19.98 35.79
C ILE A 464 4.47 -20.82 35.25
N SER A 465 4.43 -22.12 35.55
CA SER A 465 5.36 -23.13 35.08
C SER A 465 4.69 -24.15 34.14
N GLU A 466 5.49 -24.99 33.51
CA GLU A 466 5.00 -26.07 32.61
C GLU A 466 4.14 -27.13 33.37
N SER A 467 4.30 -27.23 34.70
CA SER A 467 3.55 -28.16 35.55
C SER A 467 2.18 -27.64 36.01
N ASP A 468 1.91 -26.34 35.83
CA ASP A 468 0.68 -25.75 36.31
C ASP A 468 -0.52 -26.16 35.43
N LYS A 469 -1.68 -26.34 36.05
CA LYS A 469 -2.93 -26.67 35.38
C LYS A 469 -3.75 -25.40 35.20
N ILE A 470 -3.71 -24.81 33.98
CA ILE A 470 -4.46 -23.61 33.64
C ILE A 470 -5.86 -24.01 33.18
N ILE A 471 -6.87 -23.32 33.70
CA ILE A 471 -8.26 -23.57 33.35
C ILE A 471 -8.57 -22.96 32.00
N VAL A 472 -9.04 -23.78 31.05
CA VAL A 472 -9.46 -23.36 29.70
C VAL A 472 -11.00 -23.33 29.57
N ARG A 473 -11.70 -24.13 30.37
CA ARG A 473 -13.17 -24.24 30.32
C ARG A 473 -13.74 -24.80 31.63
N ALA A 474 -14.95 -24.38 31.99
CA ALA A 474 -15.74 -24.99 33.02
C ALA A 474 -16.91 -25.77 32.40
N VAL A 475 -17.10 -27.01 32.83
CA VAL A 475 -18.22 -27.86 32.42
C VAL A 475 -19.08 -28.12 33.63
N ARG A 476 -20.37 -27.92 33.50
CA ARG A 476 -21.34 -28.32 34.52
C ARG A 476 -21.57 -29.82 34.39
N VAL A 477 -21.38 -30.53 35.51
CA VAL A 477 -21.74 -31.95 35.57
C VAL A 477 -23.12 -31.99 36.25
N ASP A 478 -24.13 -32.40 35.47
CA ASP A 478 -25.46 -32.60 35.95
C ASP A 478 -25.55 -33.85 36.84
#